data_77dead49623d00a5c8e43c7e20d9e4f0
#
_entry.id   77dead49623d00a5c8e43c7e20d9e4f0
#
_cell.length_a   1.000
_cell.length_b   1.000
_cell.length_c   1.000
_cell.angle_alpha   90.00
_cell.angle_beta   90.00
_cell.angle_gamma   90.00
#
_symmetry.space_group_name_H-M   'P 1'
#
loop_
_entity.id
_entity.type
_entity.pdbx_description
1 polymer ?
#
loop_
_entity_poly.entity_id
_entity_poly.type
_entity_poly.pdbx_seq_one_letter_code
_entity_poly.pdbx_strand_id
1 'polypeptide(L)'
;EKMQQIEQEQAELKEAYDEDSEIKNSLKTIDLSELKVETVCELGIAYNNTFVTKITDFIPCVMTSVSDKENVDLAMLQLKSKQTPDGKHVFAVSDNDEEQGFTDKVKNLFAPTDKDELQTEQKLYMIGFNAGFTLSNTSQGIKAQITSGTISQKPDNDKIMYTIPSLPGSSGSPVVNEYGKLVAVNFAGMTGTQSFNYGIQSKRVLQFVNND
;
A
#
# COMPACT_ATOMS: atom_id res chain seq x y z
N GLU A 1 6.72 -53.30 0.89
CA GLU A 1 6.73 -51.88 1.30
C GLU A 1 6.46 -50.92 0.12
N LYS A 2 7.29 -50.90 -0.95
CA LYS A 2 7.05 -50.02 -2.10
C LYS A 2 5.75 -50.27 -2.84
N MET A 3 5.33 -51.54 -3.00
CA MET A 3 4.06 -51.85 -3.65
C MET A 3 2.86 -51.39 -2.83
N GLN A 4 2.90 -51.55 -1.52
CA GLN A 4 1.85 -51.05 -0.62
C GLN A 4 1.73 -49.52 -0.63
N GLN A 5 2.85 -48.84 -0.73
CA GLN A 5 2.86 -47.38 -0.84
C GLN A 5 2.24 -46.91 -2.16
N ILE A 6 2.55 -47.58 -3.29
CA ILE A 6 1.95 -47.27 -4.59
C ILE A 6 0.44 -47.55 -4.59
N GLU A 7 0.00 -48.63 -3.98
CA GLU A 7 -1.42 -48.96 -3.86
C GLU A 7 -2.17 -47.91 -3.02
N GLN A 8 -1.55 -47.43 -1.95
CA GLN A 8 -2.12 -46.35 -1.12
C GLN A 8 -2.21 -45.04 -1.88
N GLU A 9 -1.13 -44.59 -2.56
CA GLU A 9 -1.13 -43.41 -3.39
C GLU A 9 -2.17 -43.47 -4.53
N GLN A 10 -2.35 -44.64 -5.13
CA GLN A 10 -3.39 -44.85 -6.16
C GLN A 10 -4.81 -44.74 -5.58
N ALA A 11 -5.03 -45.23 -4.37
CA ALA A 11 -6.32 -45.10 -3.70
C ALA A 11 -6.65 -43.67 -3.36
N GLU A 12 -5.69 -42.90 -2.80
CA GLU A 12 -5.85 -41.48 -2.49
C GLU A 12 -6.11 -40.64 -3.75
N LEU A 13 -5.39 -40.93 -4.83
CA LEU A 13 -5.59 -40.22 -6.11
C LEU A 13 -6.97 -40.52 -6.72
N LYS A 14 -7.45 -41.76 -6.59
CA LYS A 14 -8.77 -42.13 -7.05
C LYS A 14 -9.88 -41.44 -6.24
N GLU A 15 -9.75 -41.38 -4.93
CA GLU A 15 -10.70 -40.68 -4.04
C GLU A 15 -10.78 -39.20 -4.41
N ALA A 16 -9.63 -38.51 -4.56
CA ALA A 16 -9.58 -37.14 -4.99
C ALA A 16 -10.21 -36.88 -6.38
N TYR A 17 -10.04 -37.82 -7.31
CA TYR A 17 -10.66 -37.73 -8.63
C TYR A 17 -12.18 -37.92 -8.57
N ASP A 18 -12.66 -38.83 -7.74
CA ASP A 18 -14.09 -39.06 -7.56
C ASP A 18 -14.77 -37.85 -6.90
N GLU A 19 -14.16 -37.27 -5.86
CA GLU A 19 -14.63 -36.01 -5.24
C GLU A 19 -14.70 -34.83 -6.24
N ASP A 20 -13.65 -34.61 -7.04
CA ASP A 20 -13.64 -33.60 -8.08
C ASP A 20 -14.74 -33.78 -9.13
N SER A 21 -15.00 -35.05 -9.47
CA SER A 21 -16.05 -35.42 -10.42
C SER A 21 -17.44 -35.19 -9.85
N GLU A 22 -17.67 -35.46 -8.57
CA GLU A 22 -18.94 -35.15 -7.89
C GLU A 22 -19.20 -33.64 -7.80
N ILE A 23 -18.17 -32.84 -7.44
CA ILE A 23 -18.23 -31.39 -7.43
C ILE A 23 -18.59 -30.85 -8.82
N LYS A 24 -17.90 -31.32 -9.87
CA LYS A 24 -18.19 -30.91 -11.25
C LYS A 24 -19.60 -31.24 -11.70
N ASN A 25 -20.12 -32.40 -11.31
CA ASN A 25 -21.49 -32.81 -11.65
C ASN A 25 -22.52 -31.97 -10.86
N SER A 26 -22.28 -31.69 -9.60
CA SER A 26 -23.12 -30.81 -8.78
C SER A 26 -23.18 -29.42 -9.35
N LEU A 27 -22.05 -28.87 -9.81
CA LEU A 27 -21.99 -27.54 -10.45
C LEU A 27 -22.80 -27.47 -11.76
N LYS A 28 -22.89 -28.57 -12.53
CA LYS A 28 -23.70 -28.61 -13.76
C LYS A 28 -25.21 -28.56 -13.51
N THR A 29 -25.66 -28.96 -12.31
CA THR A 29 -27.08 -28.96 -11.93
C THR A 29 -27.54 -27.68 -11.26
N ILE A 30 -26.62 -26.76 -10.96
CA ILE A 30 -26.96 -25.47 -10.35
C ILE A 30 -27.57 -24.57 -11.42
N ASP A 31 -28.81 -24.11 -11.20
CA ASP A 31 -29.42 -23.09 -12.02
C ASP A 31 -28.79 -21.72 -11.66
N LEU A 32 -27.98 -21.22 -12.58
CA LEU A 32 -27.28 -19.94 -12.42
C LEU A 32 -28.13 -18.75 -12.87
N SER A 33 -29.35 -18.96 -13.36
CA SER A 33 -30.19 -17.88 -13.88
C SER A 33 -30.64 -16.89 -12.81
N GLU A 34 -30.66 -17.31 -11.56
CA GLU A 34 -31.00 -16.45 -10.39
C GLU A 34 -29.75 -16.07 -9.56
N LEU A 35 -28.56 -16.45 -9.98
CA LEU A 35 -27.35 -16.14 -9.26
C LEU A 35 -27.06 -14.63 -9.26
N LYS A 36 -27.23 -13.98 -8.14
CA LYS A 36 -26.77 -12.61 -7.92
C LYS A 36 -25.39 -12.65 -7.32
N VAL A 37 -24.41 -12.19 -8.08
CA VAL A 37 -23.04 -12.02 -7.62
C VAL A 37 -22.89 -10.59 -7.11
N GLU A 38 -22.74 -10.43 -5.81
CA GLU A 38 -22.40 -9.15 -5.20
C GLU A 38 -20.90 -9.14 -4.88
N THR A 39 -20.20 -8.13 -5.39
CA THR A 39 -18.80 -7.91 -5.01
C THR A 39 -18.77 -7.03 -3.76
N VAL A 40 -18.33 -7.61 -2.64
CA VAL A 40 -18.07 -6.86 -1.41
C VAL A 40 -16.60 -6.50 -1.37
N CYS A 41 -16.29 -5.21 -1.37
CA CYS A 41 -14.93 -4.71 -1.21
C CYS A 41 -14.71 -4.28 0.24
N GLU A 42 -13.84 -4.99 0.94
CA GLU A 42 -13.42 -4.64 2.29
C GLU A 42 -12.01 -4.06 2.26
N LEU A 43 -11.84 -2.93 2.96
CA LEU A 43 -10.55 -2.26 3.10
C LEU A 43 -9.97 -2.54 4.48
N GLY A 44 -8.69 -2.85 4.51
CA GLY A 44 -7.99 -3.08 5.76
C GLY A 44 -6.49 -2.83 5.61
N ILE A 45 -5.85 -2.55 6.74
CA ILE A 45 -4.40 -2.42 6.84
C ILE A 45 -3.82 -3.51 7.72
N ALA A 46 -2.56 -3.85 7.47
CA ALA A 46 -1.78 -4.69 8.34
C ALA A 46 -0.47 -3.98 8.71
N TYR A 47 0.01 -4.21 9.93
CA TYR A 47 1.27 -3.59 10.34
C TYR A 47 2.47 -4.38 9.88
N ASN A 48 3.56 -3.67 9.61
CA ASN A 48 4.87 -4.28 9.42
C ASN A 48 5.22 -5.21 10.60
N ASN A 49 5.87 -6.32 10.32
CA ASN A 49 6.20 -7.39 11.28
C ASN A 49 5.00 -8.16 11.84
N THR A 50 3.86 -8.18 11.18
CA THR A 50 2.72 -9.02 11.55
C THR A 50 2.52 -10.17 10.55
N PHE A 51 1.92 -11.25 11.01
CA PHE A 51 1.50 -12.32 10.13
C PHE A 51 0.09 -12.04 9.62
N VAL A 52 -0.11 -12.20 8.32
CA VAL A 52 -1.40 -12.06 7.66
C VAL A 52 -1.66 -13.31 6.84
N THR A 53 -2.63 -14.10 7.22
CA THR A 53 -2.98 -15.37 6.56
C THR A 53 -4.43 -15.38 6.08
N LYS A 54 -5.28 -14.55 6.64
CA LYS A 54 -6.71 -14.45 6.33
C LYS A 54 -7.20 -13.01 6.44
N ILE A 55 -8.36 -12.73 5.87
CA ILE A 55 -8.93 -11.38 5.83
C ILE A 55 -9.16 -10.77 7.23
N THR A 56 -9.46 -11.58 8.22
CA THR A 56 -9.67 -11.13 9.60
C THR A 56 -8.40 -10.69 10.31
N ASP A 57 -7.22 -10.91 9.73
CA ASP A 57 -5.94 -10.45 10.28
C ASP A 57 -5.67 -8.97 9.93
N PHE A 58 -6.46 -8.39 9.03
CA PHE A 58 -6.39 -6.97 8.70
C PHE A 58 -7.22 -6.12 9.65
N ILE A 59 -6.70 -4.95 9.97
CA ILE A 59 -7.42 -3.93 10.75
C ILE A 59 -8.36 -3.20 9.80
N PRO A 60 -9.68 -3.24 10.04
CA PRO A 60 -10.65 -2.73 9.09
C PRO A 60 -10.61 -1.20 8.97
N CYS A 61 -10.70 -0.72 7.73
CA CYS A 61 -10.74 0.69 7.37
C CYS A 61 -12.02 1.03 6.61
N VAL A 62 -12.28 2.33 6.52
CA VAL A 62 -13.26 2.92 5.61
C VAL A 62 -12.55 3.97 4.76
N MET A 63 -12.96 4.10 3.51
CA MET A 63 -12.53 5.20 2.66
C MET A 63 -13.40 6.41 3.00
N THR A 64 -12.77 7.51 3.43
CA THR A 64 -13.47 8.73 3.83
C THR A 64 -13.52 9.75 2.71
N SER A 65 -12.52 9.77 1.85
CA SER A 65 -12.40 10.76 0.79
C SER A 65 -11.59 10.22 -0.38
N VAL A 66 -11.91 10.73 -1.57
CA VAL A 66 -11.18 10.48 -2.83
C VAL A 66 -11.03 11.82 -3.55
N SER A 67 -9.87 12.09 -4.08
CA SER A 67 -9.64 13.32 -4.84
C SER A 67 -10.54 13.38 -6.08
N ASP A 68 -11.16 14.52 -6.28
CA ASP A 68 -11.95 14.84 -7.48
C ASP A 68 -11.11 15.41 -8.63
N LYS A 69 -9.81 15.64 -8.39
CA LYS A 69 -8.88 16.21 -9.37
C LYS A 69 -8.24 15.12 -10.21
N GLU A 70 -8.45 15.18 -11.52
CA GLU A 70 -7.95 14.19 -12.49
C GLU A 70 -6.43 13.91 -12.39
N ASN A 71 -5.66 14.92 -12.00
CA ASN A 71 -4.20 14.82 -11.90
C ASN A 71 -3.68 14.45 -10.50
N VAL A 72 -4.56 14.26 -9.52
CA VAL A 72 -4.23 14.01 -8.13
C VAL A 72 -4.87 12.70 -7.69
N ASP A 73 -4.14 11.60 -7.86
CA ASP A 73 -4.60 10.26 -7.46
C ASP A 73 -4.34 10.05 -5.97
N LEU A 74 -5.29 10.49 -5.15
CA LEU A 74 -5.27 10.35 -3.69
C LEU A 74 -6.60 9.84 -3.16
N ALA A 75 -6.54 8.98 -2.16
CA ALA A 75 -7.67 8.57 -1.34
C ALA A 75 -7.28 8.60 0.13
N MET A 76 -8.22 8.91 1.01
CA MET A 76 -8.03 8.89 2.44
C MET A 76 -8.77 7.70 3.05
N LEU A 77 -8.05 6.94 3.87
CA LEU A 77 -8.59 5.83 4.63
C LEU A 77 -8.56 6.15 6.12
N GLN A 78 -9.61 5.81 6.82
CA GLN A 78 -9.69 5.93 8.27
C GLN A 78 -9.89 4.55 8.89
N LEU A 79 -9.17 4.26 9.97
CA LEU A 79 -9.44 3.07 10.79
C LEU A 79 -10.87 3.13 11.33
N LYS A 80 -11.60 2.01 11.28
CA LYS A 80 -12.96 1.95 11.87
C LYS A 80 -12.95 2.28 13.36
N SER A 81 -11.86 2.02 14.08
CA SER A 81 -11.68 2.39 15.49
C SER A 81 -11.57 3.90 15.72
N LYS A 82 -11.23 4.69 14.70
CA LYS A 82 -10.93 6.13 14.79
C LYS A 82 -9.81 6.49 15.77
N GLN A 83 -8.92 5.54 16.07
CA GLN A 83 -7.81 5.72 16.99
C GLN A 83 -6.49 5.57 16.27
N THR A 84 -5.58 6.51 16.51
CA THR A 84 -4.20 6.38 16.05
C THR A 84 -3.49 5.28 16.85
N PRO A 85 -2.90 4.29 16.20
CA PRO A 85 -2.21 3.21 16.91
C PRO A 85 -0.95 3.71 17.62
N ASP A 86 -0.76 3.25 18.86
CA ASP A 86 0.40 3.61 19.66
C ASP A 86 1.73 3.23 19.00
N GLY A 87 2.74 4.08 19.17
CA GLY A 87 4.08 3.84 18.67
C GLY A 87 4.26 3.83 17.17
N LYS A 88 3.27 4.33 16.41
CA LYS A 88 3.37 4.51 14.96
C LYS A 88 3.85 5.91 14.62
N HIS A 89 4.69 5.99 13.57
CA HIS A 89 5.11 7.27 13.04
C HIS A 89 3.93 7.95 12.33
N VAL A 90 3.73 9.22 12.62
CA VAL A 90 2.70 10.05 12.00
C VAL A 90 3.40 11.22 11.30
N PHE A 91 3.13 11.38 10.01
CA PHE A 91 3.58 12.56 9.28
C PHE A 91 2.66 13.74 9.61
N ALA A 92 3.23 14.92 9.81
CA ALA A 92 2.45 16.14 9.94
C ALA A 92 1.74 16.47 8.61
N VAL A 93 0.43 16.62 8.65
CA VAL A 93 -0.42 16.88 7.48
C VAL A 93 -1.24 18.18 7.64
N SER A 94 -0.93 19.06 8.60
CA SER A 94 -1.60 20.34 8.77
C SER A 94 -0.61 21.47 8.98
N ASP A 95 -0.90 22.64 8.37
CA ASP A 95 -0.18 23.90 8.61
C ASP A 95 -0.67 24.60 9.89
N ASN A 96 -1.74 24.10 10.53
CA ASN A 96 -2.42 24.73 11.67
C ASN A 96 -2.05 24.08 13.01
N ASP A 97 -0.78 23.75 13.25
CA ASP A 97 -0.31 23.26 14.56
C ASP A 97 -0.21 24.41 15.60
N GLU A 98 -1.27 25.23 15.73
CA GLU A 98 -1.40 26.15 16.87
C GLU A 98 -1.98 25.50 18.13
N GLU A 99 -2.43 24.26 18.11
CA GLU A 99 -2.97 23.59 19.30
C GLU A 99 -2.11 22.41 19.79
N GLN A 100 -1.31 22.75 20.80
CA GLN A 100 -0.94 21.97 21.98
C GLN A 100 -0.32 20.58 21.81
N GLY A 101 0.98 20.50 21.95
CA GLY A 101 1.63 19.33 22.54
C GLY A 101 2.81 18.72 21.80
N PHE A 102 3.08 19.13 20.58
CA PHE A 102 4.31 18.75 19.91
C PHE A 102 5.39 19.82 20.14
N THR A 103 6.49 19.42 20.75
CA THR A 103 7.62 20.32 21.03
C THR A 103 8.16 20.92 19.74
N ASP A 104 8.68 22.17 19.79
CA ASP A 104 9.26 22.90 18.66
C ASP A 104 10.30 22.13 17.84
N LYS A 105 10.87 21.06 18.39
CA LYS A 105 11.76 20.14 17.66
C LYS A 105 11.06 19.34 16.58
N VAL A 106 9.77 19.05 16.72
CA VAL A 106 8.99 18.30 15.73
C VAL A 106 8.48 19.22 14.62
N LYS A 107 8.14 20.48 14.95
CA LYS A 107 7.73 21.50 13.95
C LYS A 107 8.80 21.71 12.88
N ASN A 108 10.07 21.75 13.28
CA ASN A 108 11.19 21.93 12.33
C ASN A 108 11.51 20.69 11.49
N LEU A 109 10.99 19.52 11.87
CA LEU A 109 11.22 18.28 11.12
C LEU A 109 10.27 18.12 9.93
N PHE A 110 9.11 18.78 9.95
CA PHE A 110 8.00 18.50 9.02
C PHE A 110 7.45 19.71 8.26
N ALA A 111 7.73 20.94 8.68
CA ALA A 111 7.32 22.12 7.92
C ALA A 111 8.18 22.24 6.65
N PRO A 112 7.58 22.38 5.43
CA PRO A 112 8.33 22.83 4.27
C PRO A 112 8.82 24.24 4.59
N THR A 113 10.10 24.41 4.83
CA THR A 113 10.67 25.76 4.81
C THR A 113 10.78 26.17 3.34
N ASP A 114 10.48 27.39 2.99
CA ASP A 114 10.67 27.97 1.64
C ASP A 114 12.12 27.85 1.13
N LYS A 115 13.03 27.32 1.97
CA LYS A 115 14.45 27.08 1.66
C LYS A 115 14.75 25.69 1.12
N ASP A 116 13.81 24.74 1.24
CA ASP A 116 13.99 23.36 0.77
C ASP A 116 13.33 23.13 -0.60
N GLU A 117 13.63 23.97 -1.57
CA GLU A 117 13.22 23.71 -2.95
C GLU A 117 13.80 22.35 -3.40
N LEU A 118 12.91 21.43 -3.78
CA LEU A 118 13.31 20.11 -4.25
C LEU A 118 14.14 20.24 -5.53
N GLN A 119 15.34 19.68 -5.51
CA GLN A 119 16.30 19.78 -6.61
C GLN A 119 16.43 18.44 -7.32
N THR A 120 16.71 18.46 -8.63
CA THR A 120 17.14 17.27 -9.36
C THR A 120 18.39 16.68 -8.69
N GLU A 121 18.57 15.34 -8.81
CA GLU A 121 19.63 14.57 -8.16
C GLU A 121 19.53 14.49 -6.62
N GLN A 122 18.58 15.17 -6.00
CA GLN A 122 18.36 15.02 -4.55
C GLN A 122 17.93 13.58 -4.23
N LYS A 123 18.56 12.98 -3.21
CA LYS A 123 18.32 11.60 -2.80
C LYS A 123 17.00 11.47 -2.06
N LEU A 124 16.23 10.45 -2.42
CA LEU A 124 14.95 10.12 -1.82
C LEU A 124 14.90 8.64 -1.46
N TYR A 125 14.02 8.31 -0.52
CA TYR A 125 13.75 6.95 -0.06
C TYR A 125 12.24 6.70 -0.07
N MET A 126 11.83 5.52 -0.51
CA MET A 126 10.45 5.06 -0.42
C MET A 126 10.37 3.89 0.54
N ILE A 127 9.40 3.92 1.45
CA ILE A 127 9.14 2.86 2.42
C ILE A 127 7.79 2.25 2.05
N GLY A 128 7.78 0.98 1.60
CA GLY A 128 6.53 0.41 1.11
C GLY A 128 6.60 -1.09 0.87
N PHE A 129 5.62 -1.57 0.13
CA PHE A 129 5.42 -3.00 -0.14
C PHE A 129 5.45 -3.24 -1.65
N ASN A 130 6.63 -3.13 -2.27
CA ASN A 130 6.83 -3.44 -3.69
C ASN A 130 6.41 -4.87 -3.99
N ALA A 131 5.64 -5.06 -5.06
CA ALA A 131 5.00 -6.32 -5.44
C ALA A 131 4.09 -6.92 -4.35
N GLY A 132 3.60 -6.09 -3.42
CA GLY A 132 2.66 -6.49 -2.38
C GLY A 132 3.11 -7.72 -1.59
N PHE A 133 2.23 -8.69 -1.38
CA PHE A 133 2.54 -9.92 -0.64
C PHE A 133 3.65 -10.77 -1.26
N THR A 134 3.86 -10.70 -2.57
CA THR A 134 4.87 -11.53 -3.26
C THR A 134 6.28 -11.30 -2.71
N LEU A 135 6.65 -10.07 -2.40
CA LEU A 135 7.97 -9.75 -1.85
C LEU A 135 7.95 -9.42 -0.35
N SER A 136 6.81 -9.04 0.20
CA SER A 136 6.72 -8.62 1.60
C SER A 136 6.48 -9.77 2.57
N ASN A 137 5.90 -10.89 2.12
CA ASN A 137 5.60 -12.02 2.99
C ASN A 137 6.85 -12.82 3.31
N THR A 138 7.22 -12.87 4.59
CA THR A 138 8.42 -13.55 5.07
C THR A 138 8.07 -14.52 6.20
N SER A 139 9.02 -15.39 6.55
CA SER A 139 8.89 -16.29 7.72
C SER A 139 8.75 -15.56 9.06
N GLN A 140 8.91 -14.25 9.09
CA GLN A 140 8.77 -13.39 10.28
C GLN A 140 7.62 -12.38 10.15
N GLY A 141 6.66 -12.64 9.27
CA GLY A 141 5.57 -11.74 8.94
C GLY A 141 5.86 -10.83 7.74
N ILE A 142 4.95 -9.92 7.46
CA ILE A 142 5.12 -8.97 6.36
C ILE A 142 6.20 -7.94 6.69
N LYS A 143 7.06 -7.65 5.70
CA LYS A 143 8.19 -6.71 5.83
C LYS A 143 8.08 -5.63 4.79
N ALA A 144 8.07 -4.37 5.23
CA ALA A 144 8.24 -3.25 4.33
C ALA A 144 9.66 -3.24 3.74
N GLN A 145 9.76 -2.84 2.47
CA GLN A 145 11.04 -2.61 1.82
C GLN A 145 11.38 -1.11 1.85
N ILE A 146 12.67 -0.82 1.85
CA ILE A 146 13.18 0.53 1.65
C ILE A 146 13.91 0.54 0.32
N THR A 147 13.44 1.34 -0.63
CA THR A 147 14.10 1.58 -1.91
C THR A 147 14.54 3.03 -2.00
N SER A 148 15.54 3.33 -2.78
CA SER A 148 16.07 4.69 -2.92
C SER A 148 16.36 5.05 -4.38
N GLY A 149 16.35 6.33 -4.65
CA GLY A 149 16.69 6.92 -5.94
C GLY A 149 16.88 8.42 -5.80
N THR A 150 16.82 9.13 -6.91
CA THR A 150 16.96 10.58 -6.95
C THR A 150 15.82 11.24 -7.71
N ILE A 151 15.60 12.51 -7.48
CA ILE A 151 14.68 13.32 -8.28
C ILE A 151 15.24 13.41 -9.69
N SER A 152 14.47 12.97 -10.68
CA SER A 152 14.90 12.91 -12.08
C SER A 152 14.43 14.09 -12.93
N GLN A 153 13.45 14.85 -12.45
CA GLN A 153 12.94 16.03 -13.13
C GLN A 153 12.54 17.08 -12.09
N LYS A 154 12.74 18.37 -12.41
CA LYS A 154 12.26 19.47 -11.53
C LYS A 154 10.76 19.27 -11.25
N PRO A 155 10.36 19.22 -9.97
CA PRO A 155 8.97 18.99 -9.61
C PRO A 155 8.05 20.09 -10.17
N ASP A 156 6.85 19.70 -10.56
CA ASP A 156 5.75 20.64 -10.84
C ASP A 156 4.94 20.92 -9.56
N ASN A 157 3.77 21.53 -9.68
CA ASN A 157 2.96 21.87 -8.51
C ASN A 157 2.30 20.65 -7.86
N ASP A 158 2.09 19.55 -8.59
CA ASP A 158 1.30 18.41 -8.16
C ASP A 158 2.15 17.14 -8.00
N LYS A 159 3.15 16.96 -8.88
CA LYS A 159 3.88 15.70 -9.03
C LYS A 159 5.39 15.91 -8.95
N ILE A 160 6.04 14.83 -8.56
CA ILE A 160 7.50 14.70 -8.59
C ILE A 160 7.85 13.41 -9.30
N MET A 161 8.85 13.47 -10.18
CA MET A 161 9.40 12.30 -10.86
C MET A 161 10.74 11.91 -10.26
N TYR A 162 10.94 10.61 -10.06
CA TYR A 162 12.15 10.07 -9.43
C TYR A 162 12.51 8.69 -9.99
N THR A 163 13.75 8.29 -9.71
CA THR A 163 14.32 7.02 -10.14
C THR A 163 14.13 5.88 -9.13
N ILE A 164 13.39 6.09 -8.04
CA ILE A 164 13.15 5.03 -7.05
C ILE A 164 12.39 3.89 -7.71
N PRO A 165 12.87 2.63 -7.65
CA PRO A 165 12.13 1.49 -8.18
C PRO A 165 10.75 1.36 -7.53
N SER A 166 9.71 1.25 -8.36
CA SER A 166 8.31 1.14 -7.95
C SER A 166 7.64 0.00 -8.71
N LEU A 167 7.01 -0.91 -7.99
CA LEU A 167 6.27 -2.05 -8.53
C LEU A 167 4.80 -1.98 -8.09
N PRO A 168 3.88 -2.69 -8.75
CA PRO A 168 2.51 -2.84 -8.26
C PRO A 168 2.49 -3.22 -6.77
N GLY A 169 1.67 -2.55 -5.98
CA GLY A 169 1.64 -2.68 -4.51
C GLY A 169 2.39 -1.58 -3.76
N SER A 170 3.26 -0.79 -4.42
CA SER A 170 3.95 0.35 -3.81
C SER A 170 3.14 1.65 -3.83
N SER A 171 2.00 1.71 -4.54
CA SER A 171 1.10 2.88 -4.51
C SER A 171 0.65 3.18 -3.08
N GLY A 172 0.64 4.47 -2.71
CA GLY A 172 0.38 4.92 -1.35
C GLY A 172 1.60 4.93 -0.43
N SER A 173 2.77 4.45 -0.88
CA SER A 173 4.00 4.46 -0.08
C SER A 173 4.52 5.88 0.13
N PRO A 174 4.93 6.27 1.36
CA PRO A 174 5.59 7.53 1.60
C PRO A 174 6.97 7.56 0.94
N VAL A 175 7.26 8.67 0.30
CA VAL A 175 8.58 9.03 -0.23
C VAL A 175 9.14 10.14 0.64
N VAL A 176 10.30 9.91 1.23
CA VAL A 176 10.93 10.80 2.19
C VAL A 176 12.33 11.23 1.72
N ASN A 177 12.80 12.36 2.21
CA ASN A 177 14.19 12.78 2.02
C ASN A 177 15.12 12.11 3.05
N GLU A 178 16.40 12.43 3.01
CA GLU A 178 17.43 11.92 3.94
C GLU A 178 17.19 12.25 5.42
N TYR A 179 16.34 13.24 5.70
CA TYR A 179 15.95 13.62 7.07
C TYR A 179 14.64 12.96 7.53
N GLY A 180 14.06 12.05 6.73
CA GLY A 180 12.77 11.42 7.02
C GLY A 180 11.54 12.29 6.80
N LYS A 181 11.70 13.46 6.15
CA LYS A 181 10.62 14.41 5.84
C LYS A 181 9.83 13.90 4.65
N LEU A 182 8.50 13.90 4.73
CA LEU A 182 7.63 13.49 3.64
C LEU A 182 7.77 14.45 2.44
N VAL A 183 8.14 13.90 1.31
CA VAL A 183 8.30 14.63 0.03
C VAL A 183 7.13 14.35 -0.90
N ALA A 184 6.69 13.11 -0.95
CA ALA A 184 5.59 12.68 -1.81
C ALA A 184 4.93 11.39 -1.33
N VAL A 185 3.77 11.08 -1.92
CA VAL A 185 3.12 9.77 -1.86
C VAL A 185 3.22 9.13 -3.25
N ASN A 186 3.82 7.95 -3.33
CA ASN A 186 3.98 7.21 -4.59
C ASN A 186 2.62 6.80 -5.16
N PHE A 187 2.39 7.01 -6.46
CA PHE A 187 1.11 6.64 -7.08
C PHE A 187 1.24 5.92 -8.43
N ALA A 188 2.28 6.19 -9.22
CA ALA A 188 2.39 5.64 -10.57
C ALA A 188 3.85 5.37 -10.96
N GLY A 189 4.01 4.45 -11.90
CA GLY A 189 5.25 4.19 -12.62
C GLY A 189 5.00 4.12 -14.12
N MET A 190 6.01 4.42 -14.91
CA MET A 190 5.92 4.27 -16.36
C MET A 190 6.09 2.80 -16.71
N THR A 191 5.14 2.24 -17.45
CA THR A 191 5.19 0.85 -17.91
C THR A 191 6.43 0.61 -18.78
N GLY A 192 7.16 -0.45 -18.51
CA GLY A 192 8.37 -0.84 -19.27
C GLY A 192 9.67 -0.24 -18.77
N THR A 193 9.65 0.58 -17.71
CA THR A 193 10.87 1.09 -17.06
C THR A 193 10.71 1.11 -15.54
N GLN A 194 11.82 0.93 -14.82
CA GLN A 194 11.88 1.07 -13.36
C GLN A 194 12.40 2.44 -12.91
N SER A 195 12.80 3.29 -13.86
CA SER A 195 13.54 4.52 -13.57
C SER A 195 12.72 5.80 -13.66
N PHE A 196 11.43 5.70 -14.04
CA PHE A 196 10.53 6.86 -14.15
C PHE A 196 9.24 6.57 -13.39
N ASN A 197 9.26 6.97 -12.14
CA ASN A 197 8.13 6.79 -11.23
C ASN A 197 7.70 8.15 -10.68
N TYR A 198 6.45 8.24 -10.25
CA TYR A 198 5.81 9.48 -9.86
C TYR A 198 5.22 9.39 -8.46
N GLY A 199 5.30 10.51 -7.74
CA GLY A 199 4.61 10.72 -6.48
C GLY A 199 3.81 12.02 -6.51
N ILE A 200 2.70 12.03 -5.78
CA ILE A 200 1.97 13.28 -5.48
C ILE A 200 2.76 14.01 -4.41
N GLN A 201 3.13 15.26 -4.65
CA GLN A 201 3.92 16.04 -3.70
C GLN A 201 3.20 16.23 -2.36
N SER A 202 3.98 16.26 -1.27
CA SER A 202 3.49 16.44 0.11
C SER A 202 2.62 17.69 0.25
N LYS A 203 2.97 18.80 -0.42
CA LYS A 203 2.15 20.02 -0.46
C LYS A 203 0.74 19.76 -0.99
N ARG A 204 0.60 18.89 -2.01
CA ARG A 204 -0.71 18.55 -2.56
C ARG A 204 -1.45 17.58 -1.64
N VAL A 205 -0.74 16.64 -1.01
CA VAL A 205 -1.31 15.76 0.02
C VAL A 205 -1.88 16.59 1.18
N LEU A 206 -1.13 17.56 1.67
CA LEU A 206 -1.59 18.51 2.71
C LEU A 206 -2.87 19.24 2.31
N GLN A 207 -2.92 19.76 1.09
CA GLN A 207 -4.11 20.44 0.58
C GLN A 207 -5.33 19.52 0.49
N PHE A 208 -5.12 18.25 0.09
CA PHE A 208 -6.18 17.26 0.02
C PHE A 208 -6.74 16.92 1.41
N VAL A 209 -5.86 16.69 2.40
CA VAL A 209 -6.27 16.37 3.78
C VAL A 209 -6.96 17.55 4.48
N ASN A 210 -6.56 18.79 4.21
CA ASN A 210 -7.11 19.98 4.87
C ASN A 210 -8.41 20.52 4.23
N ASN A 211 -8.77 20.07 3.01
CA ASN A 211 -9.96 20.53 2.30
C ASN A 211 -11.16 19.59 2.42
N ASP A 212 -10.98 18.47 3.10
CA ASP A 212 -12.00 17.49 3.46
C ASP A 212 -12.28 17.51 4.96
#